data_65f358d6000f54ccc3d4c901b33d406a
#
_entry.id   65f358d6000f54ccc3d4c901b33d406a
#
_cell.length_a   1.000
_cell.length_b   1.000
_cell.length_c   1.000
_cell.angle_alpha   90.00
_cell.angle_beta   90.00
_cell.angle_gamma   90.00
#
_symmetry.space_group_name_H-M   'P 1'
#
loop_
_entity.id
_entity.type
_entity.pdbx_description
1 polymer ?
#
loop_
_entity_poly.entity_id
_entity_poly.type
_entity_poly.pdbx_seq_one_letter_code
_entity_poly.pdbx_strand_id
1 'polypeptide(L)'
;MLEGEGVRSMTALFLQMWSILCQPEFEQFLSDPIPAAANAKGFVVPYGDCPLDGERVGEMVYMDMLNRARKYVHIITPYLILDGELETALRFAAERGVDVHLILPGKPDKWFVYALAKTHYKALISSGVKISEWQPGFTHAKIVIADGVEAVAGTINLDYRSLYHHFENAVWMRGTDCIANMEADFQDTLTRCRRWSGRKKASGRAKSCCIWR
;
A
#
# COMPACT_ATOMS: atom_id res chain seq x y z
N MET A 1 -0.52 16.70 -4.19
CA MET A 1 -1.06 17.87 -3.45
C MET A 1 -2.56 17.68 -3.37
N LEU A 2 -3.18 17.97 -2.21
CA LEU A 2 -4.63 17.93 -1.99
C LEU A 2 -5.15 19.37 -1.93
N GLU A 3 -6.21 19.64 -2.65
CA GLU A 3 -6.87 20.96 -2.69
C GLU A 3 -8.39 20.80 -2.51
N GLY A 4 -9.06 21.82 -2.01
CA GLY A 4 -10.50 21.82 -1.77
C GLY A 4 -10.90 21.23 -0.41
N GLU A 5 -12.16 20.85 -0.25
CA GLU A 5 -12.75 20.45 1.03
C GLU A 5 -12.04 19.31 1.76
N GLY A 6 -11.36 18.42 1.03
CA GLY A 6 -10.56 17.35 1.63
C GLY A 6 -9.42 17.85 2.54
N VAL A 7 -8.95 19.09 2.33
CA VAL A 7 -7.95 19.74 3.19
C VAL A 7 -8.46 19.90 4.62
N ARG A 8 -9.74 20.24 4.78
CA ARG A 8 -10.37 20.39 6.09
C ARG A 8 -10.32 19.10 6.91
N SER A 9 -10.62 17.96 6.26
CA SER A 9 -10.52 16.65 6.91
C SER A 9 -9.08 16.32 7.32
N MET A 10 -8.10 16.61 6.46
CA MET A 10 -6.68 16.41 6.82
C MET A 10 -6.25 17.32 7.98
N THR A 11 -6.72 18.56 7.99
CA THR A 11 -6.48 19.52 9.11
C THR A 11 -7.09 18.97 10.40
N ALA A 12 -8.32 18.47 10.36
CA ALA A 12 -8.97 17.88 11.53
C ALA A 12 -8.20 16.68 12.08
N LEU A 13 -7.76 15.77 11.20
CA LEU A 13 -6.92 14.61 11.59
C LEU A 13 -5.61 15.06 12.27
N PHE A 14 -4.95 16.06 11.71
CA PHE A 14 -3.75 16.62 12.33
C PHE A 14 -4.02 17.21 13.72
N LEU A 15 -5.08 18.01 13.83
CA LEU A 15 -5.46 18.66 15.10
C LEU A 15 -5.88 17.64 16.17
N GLN A 16 -6.53 16.54 15.79
CA GLN A 16 -6.85 15.44 16.71
C GLN A 16 -5.57 14.83 17.30
N MET A 17 -4.56 14.57 16.48
CA MET A 17 -3.27 14.07 16.98
C MET A 17 -2.53 15.11 17.82
N TRP A 18 -2.57 16.37 17.40
CA TRP A 18 -1.96 17.48 18.14
C TRP A 18 -2.61 17.68 19.51
N SER A 19 -3.91 17.44 19.63
CA SER A 19 -4.68 17.59 20.88
C SER A 19 -4.28 16.60 21.98
N ILE A 20 -3.57 15.54 21.65
CA ILE A 20 -3.00 14.62 22.66
C ILE A 20 -1.98 15.32 23.57
N LEU A 21 -1.27 16.31 23.04
CA LEU A 21 -0.23 17.04 23.77
C LEU A 21 -0.63 18.47 24.12
N CYS A 22 -1.51 19.08 23.34
CA CYS A 22 -1.93 20.46 23.47
C CYS A 22 -3.44 20.55 23.24
N GLN A 23 -4.08 21.62 23.74
CA GLN A 23 -5.48 21.94 23.38
C GLN A 23 -5.47 22.96 22.25
N PRO A 24 -5.62 22.56 20.99
CA PRO A 24 -5.68 23.50 19.88
C PRO A 24 -7.04 24.20 19.84
N GLU A 25 -7.04 25.43 19.36
CA GLU A 25 -8.26 26.15 19.01
C GLU A 25 -8.79 25.61 17.66
N PHE A 26 -9.53 24.51 17.68
CA PHE A 26 -10.03 23.82 16.49
C PHE A 26 -10.79 24.77 15.54
N GLU A 27 -11.63 25.65 16.11
CA GLU A 27 -12.47 26.57 15.33
C GLU A 27 -11.63 27.51 14.47
N GLN A 28 -10.51 28.00 14.98
CA GLN A 28 -9.61 28.88 14.25
C GLN A 28 -9.09 28.24 12.94
N PHE A 29 -8.73 26.95 12.99
CA PHE A 29 -8.15 26.23 11.84
C PHE A 29 -9.19 25.61 10.90
N LEU A 30 -10.41 25.36 11.39
CA LEU A 30 -11.46 24.71 10.61
C LEU A 30 -12.48 25.66 10.03
N SER A 31 -12.50 26.92 10.47
CA SER A 31 -13.42 27.96 9.97
C SER A 31 -12.94 28.68 8.72
N ASP A 32 -11.65 28.60 8.40
CA ASP A 32 -11.12 29.29 7.23
C ASP A 32 -11.77 28.78 5.93
N PRO A 33 -12.15 29.71 5.02
CA PRO A 33 -12.69 29.33 3.73
C PRO A 33 -11.67 28.54 2.92
N ILE A 34 -12.04 27.35 2.46
CA ILE A 34 -11.20 26.56 1.57
C ILE A 34 -11.63 26.85 0.13
N PRO A 35 -10.71 27.34 -0.72
CA PRO A 35 -11.04 27.55 -2.13
C PRO A 35 -11.48 26.26 -2.78
N ALA A 36 -12.58 26.27 -3.50
CA ALA A 36 -13.00 25.13 -4.31
C ALA A 36 -11.96 24.90 -5.41
N ALA A 37 -11.56 23.63 -5.59
CA ALA A 37 -10.70 23.26 -6.69
C ALA A 37 -11.46 23.42 -8.02
N ALA A 38 -10.96 24.28 -8.91
CA ALA A 38 -11.57 24.50 -10.22
C ALA A 38 -11.51 23.20 -11.05
N ASN A 39 -12.64 22.80 -11.63
CA ASN A 39 -12.76 21.60 -12.48
C ASN A 39 -12.41 20.27 -11.79
N ALA A 40 -12.54 20.19 -10.46
CA ALA A 40 -12.33 18.94 -9.73
C ALA A 40 -13.30 17.86 -10.19
N LYS A 41 -12.80 16.66 -10.38
CA LYS A 41 -13.59 15.46 -10.72
C LYS A 41 -13.42 14.40 -9.64
N GLY A 42 -14.46 13.59 -9.49
CA GLY A 42 -14.44 12.46 -8.58
C GLY A 42 -14.59 12.84 -7.12
N PHE A 43 -14.20 11.92 -6.27
CA PHE A 43 -14.31 12.04 -4.82
C PHE A 43 -12.94 11.83 -4.17
N VAL A 44 -12.70 12.56 -3.09
CA VAL A 44 -11.50 12.46 -2.27
C VAL A 44 -11.94 12.40 -0.82
N VAL A 45 -11.57 11.33 -0.12
CA VAL A 45 -11.92 11.10 1.28
C VAL A 45 -10.65 10.86 2.08
N PRO A 46 -10.11 11.88 2.75
CA PRO A 46 -9.06 11.70 3.73
C PRO A 46 -9.59 10.94 4.94
N TYR A 47 -8.79 10.02 5.46
CA TYR A 47 -9.11 9.26 6.66
C TYR A 47 -7.86 9.02 7.51
N GLY A 48 -8.06 8.81 8.79
CA GLY A 48 -7.03 8.43 9.74
C GLY A 48 -7.25 7.03 10.28
N ASP A 49 -6.20 6.47 10.83
CA ASP A 49 -6.24 5.25 11.62
C ASP A 49 -5.63 5.53 13.00
N CYS A 50 -6.23 4.99 14.03
CA CYS A 50 -5.86 5.25 15.42
C CYS A 50 -5.80 3.95 16.21
N PRO A 51 -4.68 3.62 16.86
CA PRO A 51 -4.55 2.37 17.60
C PRO A 51 -5.37 2.32 18.92
N LEU A 52 -6.05 3.43 19.27
CA LEU A 52 -6.72 3.59 20.57
C LEU A 52 -8.25 3.46 20.48
N ASP A 53 -8.83 3.43 19.28
CA ASP A 53 -10.30 3.40 19.10
C ASP A 53 -10.86 2.01 18.78
N GLY A 54 -9.99 1.02 18.56
CA GLY A 54 -10.38 -0.35 18.24
C GLY A 54 -10.83 -0.57 16.79
N GLU A 55 -10.78 0.48 15.96
CA GLU A 55 -11.07 0.41 14.53
C GLU A 55 -9.80 0.11 13.73
N ARG A 56 -9.96 -0.48 12.55
CA ARG A 56 -8.86 -0.80 11.61
C ARG A 56 -9.21 -0.28 10.23
N VAL A 57 -9.37 1.04 10.16
CA VAL A 57 -9.91 1.70 8.96
C VAL A 57 -9.00 1.46 7.76
N GLY A 58 -7.68 1.57 7.94
CA GLY A 58 -6.70 1.36 6.86
C GLY A 58 -6.76 -0.04 6.27
N GLU A 59 -6.82 -1.06 7.11
CA GLU A 59 -6.94 -2.45 6.68
C GLU A 59 -8.26 -2.70 5.95
N MET A 60 -9.37 -2.23 6.53
CA MET A 60 -10.70 -2.41 5.95
C MET A 60 -10.84 -1.74 4.58
N VAL A 61 -10.25 -0.56 4.38
CA VAL A 61 -10.21 0.11 3.09
C VAL A 61 -9.44 -0.73 2.06
N TYR A 62 -8.27 -1.27 2.43
CA TYR A 62 -7.48 -2.12 1.52
C TYR A 62 -8.21 -3.42 1.18
N MET A 63 -8.83 -4.06 2.16
CA MET A 63 -9.64 -5.27 1.94
C MET A 63 -10.86 -5.00 1.04
N ASP A 64 -11.55 -3.88 1.24
CA ASP A 64 -12.68 -3.49 0.42
C ASP A 64 -12.28 -3.26 -1.05
N MET A 65 -11.16 -2.54 -1.28
CA MET A 65 -10.61 -2.35 -2.63
C MET A 65 -10.25 -3.68 -3.30
N LEU A 66 -9.57 -4.59 -2.58
CA LEU A 66 -9.22 -5.92 -3.06
C LEU A 66 -10.47 -6.74 -3.40
N ASN A 67 -11.51 -6.69 -2.57
CA ASN A 67 -12.74 -7.44 -2.76
C ASN A 67 -13.60 -6.91 -3.93
N ARG A 68 -13.60 -5.61 -4.18
CA ARG A 68 -14.38 -4.98 -5.26
C ARG A 68 -13.66 -4.96 -6.61
N ALA A 69 -12.34 -5.06 -6.62
CA ALA A 69 -11.55 -5.04 -7.85
C ALA A 69 -11.96 -6.15 -8.83
N ARG A 70 -11.96 -5.81 -10.11
CA ARG A 70 -12.38 -6.71 -11.21
C ARG A 70 -11.30 -6.95 -12.25
N LYS A 71 -10.37 -6.01 -12.44
CA LYS A 71 -9.31 -6.08 -13.45
C LYS A 71 -7.94 -6.22 -12.80
N TYR A 72 -7.57 -5.25 -11.97
CA TYR A 72 -6.27 -5.24 -11.32
C TYR A 72 -6.25 -4.49 -9.99
N VAL A 73 -5.30 -4.86 -9.13
CA VAL A 73 -4.89 -4.08 -7.97
C VAL A 73 -3.37 -3.97 -7.97
N HIS A 74 -2.86 -2.77 -8.12
CA HIS A 74 -1.45 -2.44 -8.12
C HIS A 74 -1.05 -1.77 -6.81
N ILE A 75 -0.03 -2.29 -6.15
CA ILE A 75 0.37 -1.87 -4.81
C ILE A 75 1.86 -1.56 -4.76
N ILE A 76 2.22 -0.41 -4.22
CA ILE A 76 3.61 -0.11 -3.81
C ILE A 76 3.61 0.02 -2.29
N THR A 77 4.45 -0.75 -1.61
CA THR A 77 4.62 -0.68 -0.16
C THR A 77 6.06 -1.00 0.24
N PRO A 78 6.63 -0.32 1.26
CA PRO A 78 7.97 -0.64 1.73
C PRO A 78 8.05 -1.94 2.53
N TYR A 79 6.95 -2.32 3.18
CA TYR A 79 6.91 -3.47 4.07
C TYR A 79 5.72 -4.37 3.76
N LEU A 80 5.91 -5.67 3.95
CA LEU A 80 4.92 -6.72 3.73
C LEU A 80 4.99 -7.69 4.90
N ILE A 81 4.23 -7.42 5.95
CA ILE A 81 4.10 -8.29 7.12
C ILE A 81 2.60 -8.40 7.40
N LEU A 82 1.96 -9.28 6.66
CA LEU A 82 0.51 -9.42 6.61
C LEU A 82 -0.04 -10.19 7.81
N ASP A 83 -1.24 -9.84 8.19
CA ASP A 83 -2.10 -10.72 8.97
C ASP A 83 -2.83 -11.75 8.09
N GLY A 84 -3.66 -12.58 8.69
CA GLY A 84 -4.38 -13.63 7.96
C GLY A 84 -5.47 -13.09 7.05
N GLU A 85 -6.14 -12.02 7.45
CA GLU A 85 -7.25 -11.40 6.74
C GLU A 85 -6.78 -10.75 5.45
N LEU A 86 -5.76 -9.90 5.53
CA LEU A 86 -5.24 -9.18 4.37
C LEU A 86 -4.47 -10.12 3.41
N GLU A 87 -3.73 -11.13 3.95
CA GLU A 87 -3.13 -12.17 3.10
C GLU A 87 -4.21 -12.95 2.33
N THR A 88 -5.30 -13.29 3.00
CA THR A 88 -6.43 -13.99 2.38
C THR A 88 -7.09 -13.11 1.31
N ALA A 89 -7.29 -11.83 1.57
CA ALA A 89 -7.90 -10.90 0.61
C ALA A 89 -7.04 -10.75 -0.67
N LEU A 90 -5.71 -10.61 -0.53
CA LEU A 90 -4.77 -10.54 -1.65
C LEU A 90 -4.81 -11.81 -2.51
N ARG A 91 -4.76 -12.96 -1.86
CA ARG A 91 -4.81 -14.27 -2.53
C ARG A 91 -6.15 -14.49 -3.22
N PHE A 92 -7.24 -14.22 -2.52
CA PHE A 92 -8.58 -14.39 -3.07
C PHE A 92 -8.85 -13.48 -4.27
N ALA A 93 -8.37 -12.22 -4.24
CA ALA A 93 -8.45 -11.34 -5.39
C ALA A 93 -7.72 -11.94 -6.61
N ALA A 94 -6.50 -12.44 -6.44
CA ALA A 94 -5.73 -13.06 -7.52
C ALA A 94 -6.39 -14.37 -8.02
N GLU A 95 -6.91 -15.23 -7.12
CA GLU A 95 -7.60 -16.45 -7.46
C GLU A 95 -8.92 -16.20 -8.23
N ARG A 96 -9.57 -15.06 -8.02
CA ARG A 96 -10.71 -14.60 -8.83
C ARG A 96 -10.33 -14.11 -10.24
N GLY A 97 -9.03 -14.04 -10.56
CA GLY A 97 -8.53 -13.56 -11.85
C GLY A 97 -8.18 -12.07 -11.88
N VAL A 98 -8.20 -11.37 -10.74
CA VAL A 98 -7.72 -9.98 -10.65
C VAL A 98 -6.19 -9.97 -10.74
N ASP A 99 -5.62 -9.07 -11.56
CA ASP A 99 -4.17 -8.89 -11.64
C ASP A 99 -3.65 -8.15 -10.40
N VAL A 100 -3.29 -8.90 -9.36
CA VAL A 100 -2.71 -8.35 -8.14
C VAL A 100 -1.20 -8.27 -8.28
N HIS A 101 -0.63 -7.06 -8.27
CA HIS A 101 0.81 -6.85 -8.44
C HIS A 101 1.38 -5.93 -7.36
N LEU A 102 2.34 -6.45 -6.59
CA LEU A 102 3.03 -5.72 -5.53
C LEU A 102 4.43 -5.32 -5.99
N ILE A 103 4.80 -4.06 -5.74
CA ILE A 103 6.18 -3.57 -5.82
C ILE A 103 6.70 -3.36 -4.40
N LEU A 104 7.82 -4.00 -4.09
CA LEU A 104 8.50 -3.99 -2.80
C LEU A 104 9.96 -3.53 -2.98
N PRO A 105 10.64 -3.03 -1.94
CA PRO A 105 12.05 -2.72 -2.04
C PRO A 105 12.91 -3.94 -2.34
N GLY A 106 13.77 -3.86 -3.35
CA GLY A 106 14.80 -4.87 -3.60
C GLY A 106 16.05 -4.68 -2.73
N LYS A 107 16.23 -3.46 -2.19
CA LYS A 107 17.27 -3.12 -1.21
C LYS A 107 16.59 -2.69 0.08
N PRO A 108 16.56 -3.54 1.12
CA PRO A 108 15.89 -3.22 2.37
C PRO A 108 16.67 -2.21 3.20
N ASP A 109 15.94 -1.41 4.00
CA ASP A 109 16.49 -0.61 5.10
C ASP A 109 16.79 -1.48 6.33
N LYS A 110 15.96 -2.52 6.54
CA LYS A 110 16.06 -3.46 7.67
C LYS A 110 16.01 -4.89 7.17
N TRP A 111 17.09 -5.64 7.32
CA TRP A 111 17.22 -7.01 6.80
C TRP A 111 16.16 -7.98 7.37
N PHE A 112 15.79 -7.84 8.64
CA PHE A 112 14.85 -8.73 9.30
C PHE A 112 13.40 -8.52 8.79
N VAL A 113 13.01 -7.27 8.52
CA VAL A 113 11.71 -6.94 7.90
C VAL A 113 11.61 -7.54 6.49
N TYR A 114 12.69 -7.46 5.73
CA TYR A 114 12.77 -8.06 4.41
C TYR A 114 12.70 -9.60 4.46
N ALA A 115 13.34 -10.21 5.46
CA ALA A 115 13.26 -11.65 5.66
C ALA A 115 11.84 -12.09 6.00
N LEU A 116 11.12 -11.34 6.86
CA LEU A 116 9.72 -11.58 7.18
C LEU A 116 8.83 -11.41 5.94
N ALA A 117 8.99 -10.34 5.17
CA ALA A 117 8.24 -10.15 3.93
C ALA A 117 8.35 -11.36 3.00
N LYS A 118 9.52 -11.97 2.90
CA LYS A 118 9.75 -13.16 2.05
C LYS A 118 9.03 -14.41 2.52
N THR A 119 8.60 -14.50 3.74
CA THR A 119 7.79 -15.64 4.22
C THR A 119 6.43 -15.68 3.54
N HIS A 120 5.84 -14.52 3.23
CA HIS A 120 4.55 -14.38 2.53
C HIS A 120 4.66 -14.64 1.01
N TYR A 121 5.84 -14.43 0.40
CA TYR A 121 6.00 -14.49 -1.06
C TYR A 121 5.52 -15.80 -1.66
N LYS A 122 5.86 -16.93 -1.05
CA LYS A 122 5.50 -18.25 -1.59
C LYS A 122 3.99 -18.45 -1.65
N ALA A 123 3.28 -18.10 -0.58
CA ALA A 123 1.82 -18.22 -0.50
C ALA A 123 1.13 -17.31 -1.52
N LEU A 124 1.51 -16.04 -1.55
CA LEU A 124 0.96 -15.04 -2.46
C LEU A 124 1.17 -15.43 -3.93
N ILE A 125 2.40 -15.81 -4.31
CA ILE A 125 2.71 -16.19 -5.70
C ILE A 125 1.99 -17.46 -6.11
N SER A 126 1.81 -18.44 -5.22
CA SER A 126 1.08 -19.66 -5.55
C SER A 126 -0.40 -19.41 -5.82
N SER A 127 -0.99 -18.34 -5.30
CA SER A 127 -2.36 -17.88 -5.60
C SER A 127 -2.44 -16.95 -6.81
N GLY A 128 -1.32 -16.64 -7.47
CA GLY A 128 -1.30 -15.81 -8.68
C GLY A 128 -0.88 -14.35 -8.46
N VAL A 129 -0.63 -13.91 -7.22
CA VAL A 129 -0.12 -12.56 -6.93
C VAL A 129 1.26 -12.38 -7.54
N LYS A 130 1.48 -11.28 -8.24
CA LYS A 130 2.77 -10.90 -8.81
C LYS A 130 3.55 -10.06 -7.81
N ILE A 131 4.83 -10.36 -7.64
CA ILE A 131 5.72 -9.59 -6.77
C ILE A 131 6.94 -9.15 -7.57
N SER A 132 7.24 -7.87 -7.52
CA SER A 132 8.40 -7.24 -8.15
C SER A 132 9.20 -6.44 -7.13
N GLU A 133 10.51 -6.49 -7.23
CA GLU A 133 11.43 -5.83 -6.31
C GLU A 133 12.12 -4.66 -7.01
N TRP A 134 11.90 -3.44 -6.51
CA TRP A 134 12.53 -2.21 -6.97
C TRP A 134 14.04 -2.26 -6.79
N GLN A 135 14.82 -2.08 -7.87
CA GLN A 135 16.27 -2.27 -7.86
C GLN A 135 17.09 -1.00 -7.57
N PRO A 136 16.67 0.20 -7.99
CA PRO A 136 17.52 1.39 -7.86
C PRO A 136 17.83 1.79 -6.43
N GLY A 137 16.90 1.55 -5.49
CA GLY A 137 17.08 1.96 -4.10
C GLY A 137 16.01 1.41 -3.17
N PHE A 138 15.74 2.16 -2.10
CA PHE A 138 14.62 1.90 -1.18
C PHE A 138 13.40 2.70 -1.65
N THR A 139 12.29 2.03 -1.91
CA THR A 139 10.99 2.70 -2.14
C THR A 139 10.22 2.79 -0.85
N HIS A 140 9.63 3.97 -0.58
CA HIS A 140 8.85 4.21 0.64
C HIS A 140 7.42 4.68 0.35
N ALA A 141 6.96 4.60 -0.88
CA ALA A 141 5.58 4.88 -1.25
C ALA A 141 4.61 3.85 -0.66
N LYS A 142 3.40 4.30 -0.29
CA LYS A 142 2.27 3.45 0.08
C LYS A 142 1.12 3.89 -0.80
N ILE A 143 0.91 3.11 -1.84
CA ILE A 143 -0.07 3.40 -2.88
C ILE A 143 -0.78 2.10 -3.21
N VAL A 144 -2.10 2.17 -3.31
CA VAL A 144 -2.95 1.10 -3.83
C VAL A 144 -3.81 1.68 -4.93
N ILE A 145 -3.83 1.05 -6.11
CA ILE A 145 -4.62 1.48 -7.26
C ILE A 145 -5.47 0.29 -7.70
N ALA A 146 -6.78 0.47 -7.83
CA ALA A 146 -7.68 -0.57 -8.28
C ALA A 146 -8.43 -0.12 -9.55
N ASP A 147 -8.35 -0.96 -10.59
CA ASP A 147 -9.09 -0.86 -11.86
C ASP A 147 -8.95 0.47 -12.62
N GLY A 148 -8.01 1.37 -12.22
CA GLY A 148 -7.89 2.73 -12.74
C GLY A 148 -9.04 3.65 -12.33
N VAL A 149 -9.86 3.24 -11.38
CA VAL A 149 -11.06 3.95 -10.92
C VAL A 149 -10.88 4.52 -9.53
N GLU A 150 -10.18 3.81 -8.67
CA GLU A 150 -9.94 4.22 -7.29
C GLU A 150 -8.50 3.98 -6.87
N ALA A 151 -8.03 4.80 -5.94
CA ALA A 151 -6.70 4.67 -5.38
C ALA A 151 -6.66 5.14 -3.92
N VAL A 152 -5.65 4.65 -3.20
CA VAL A 152 -5.27 5.16 -1.88
C VAL A 152 -3.81 5.58 -1.93
N ALA A 153 -3.49 6.71 -1.32
CA ALA A 153 -2.13 7.15 -1.06
C ALA A 153 -2.04 7.71 0.36
N GLY A 154 -0.99 7.36 1.10
CA GLY A 154 -0.84 7.82 2.48
C GLY A 154 0.37 7.25 3.19
N THR A 155 0.22 7.04 4.50
CA THR A 155 1.30 6.56 5.35
C THR A 155 1.19 5.06 5.68
N ILE A 156 0.05 4.42 5.42
CA ILE A 156 -0.30 3.06 5.85
C ILE A 156 0.45 2.00 5.03
N ASN A 157 1.38 1.29 5.65
CA ASN A 157 2.06 0.14 5.04
C ASN A 157 1.19 -1.14 5.11
N LEU A 158 1.55 -2.16 4.33
CA LEU A 158 1.03 -3.52 4.49
C LEU A 158 1.83 -4.26 5.58
N ASP A 159 1.82 -3.74 6.80
CA ASP A 159 2.45 -4.38 7.94
C ASP A 159 1.64 -4.19 9.23
N TYR A 160 1.81 -5.12 10.16
CA TYR A 160 1.14 -5.13 11.46
C TYR A 160 1.26 -3.82 12.23
N ARG A 161 2.42 -3.17 12.14
CA ARG A 161 2.67 -1.95 12.88
C ARG A 161 1.80 -0.80 12.38
N SER A 162 1.71 -0.63 11.07
CA SER A 162 0.83 0.39 10.48
C SER A 162 -0.64 0.07 10.69
N LEU A 163 -1.04 -1.19 10.54
CA LEU A 163 -2.45 -1.58 10.56
C LEU A 163 -3.05 -1.67 11.98
N TYR A 164 -2.22 -1.80 13.04
CA TYR A 164 -2.71 -2.07 14.39
C TYR A 164 -2.16 -1.16 15.48
N HIS A 165 -1.02 -0.49 15.26
CA HIS A 165 -0.27 0.12 16.35
C HIS A 165 0.16 1.56 16.12
N HIS A 166 -0.12 2.12 14.96
CA HIS A 166 0.26 3.49 14.62
C HIS A 166 -0.93 4.38 14.38
N PHE A 167 -0.71 5.68 14.65
CA PHE A 167 -1.51 6.73 14.01
C PHE A 167 -1.05 6.83 12.56
N GLU A 168 -1.96 6.60 11.66
CA GLU A 168 -1.72 6.67 10.23
C GLU A 168 -2.75 7.58 9.56
N ASN A 169 -2.45 8.06 8.36
CA ASN A 169 -3.42 8.76 7.55
C ASN A 169 -3.27 8.40 6.08
N ALA A 170 -4.36 8.45 5.37
CA ALA A 170 -4.38 8.23 3.93
C ALA A 170 -5.52 9.01 3.28
N VAL A 171 -5.46 9.05 1.96
CA VAL A 171 -6.50 9.64 1.13
C VAL A 171 -7.00 8.56 0.19
N TRP A 172 -8.25 8.16 0.35
CA TRP A 172 -8.95 7.38 -0.66
C TRP A 172 -9.54 8.32 -1.70
N MET A 173 -9.41 7.96 -2.96
CA MET A 173 -9.89 8.76 -4.09
C MET A 173 -10.54 7.87 -5.14
N ARG A 174 -11.57 8.42 -5.80
CA ARG A 174 -12.29 7.72 -6.85
C ARG A 174 -12.69 8.66 -7.98
N GLY A 175 -12.41 8.24 -9.22
CA GLY A 175 -12.77 8.98 -10.43
C GLY A 175 -12.02 10.31 -10.59
N THR A 176 -10.90 10.48 -9.89
CA THR A 176 -10.02 11.66 -10.00
C THR A 176 -9.00 11.48 -11.12
N ASP A 177 -8.64 12.56 -11.80
CA ASP A 177 -7.69 12.51 -12.92
C ASP A 177 -6.27 12.07 -12.48
N CYS A 178 -5.90 12.22 -11.21
CA CYS A 178 -4.60 11.82 -10.70
C CYS A 178 -4.39 10.29 -10.67
N ILE A 179 -5.46 9.49 -10.65
CA ILE A 179 -5.35 8.02 -10.63
C ILE A 179 -4.63 7.51 -11.88
N ALA A 180 -4.90 8.10 -13.04
CA ALA A 180 -4.22 7.74 -14.28
C ALA A 180 -2.71 8.02 -14.21
N ASN A 181 -2.32 9.13 -13.59
CA ASN A 181 -0.91 9.47 -13.38
C ASN A 181 -0.24 8.52 -12.39
N MET A 182 -0.94 8.13 -11.32
CA MET A 182 -0.44 7.15 -10.34
C MET A 182 -0.23 5.78 -11.00
N GLU A 183 -1.14 5.36 -11.87
CA GLU A 183 -0.98 4.11 -12.62
C GLU A 183 0.19 4.19 -13.61
N ALA A 184 0.36 5.31 -14.31
CA ALA A 184 1.50 5.52 -15.19
C ALA A 184 2.84 5.46 -14.43
N ASP A 185 2.92 6.07 -13.24
CA ASP A 185 4.09 6.00 -12.37
C ASP A 185 4.36 4.58 -11.86
N PHE A 186 3.31 3.82 -11.52
CA PHE A 186 3.44 2.41 -11.17
C PHE A 186 4.06 1.61 -12.31
N GLN A 187 3.58 1.80 -13.55
CA GLN A 187 4.09 1.09 -14.72
C GLN A 187 5.54 1.48 -15.04
N ASP A 188 5.89 2.77 -14.97
CA ASP A 188 7.29 3.20 -15.12
C ASP A 188 8.19 2.58 -14.03
N THR A 189 7.74 2.62 -12.78
CA THR A 189 8.45 1.99 -11.66
C THR A 189 8.68 0.51 -11.92
N LEU A 190 7.68 -0.20 -12.43
CA LEU A 190 7.76 -1.62 -12.73
C LEU A 190 8.85 -1.96 -13.74
N THR A 191 9.14 -1.07 -14.71
CA THR A 191 10.20 -1.28 -15.72
C THR A 191 11.59 -1.45 -15.10
N ARG A 192 11.79 -0.88 -13.90
CA ARG A 192 13.06 -0.90 -13.16
C ARG A 192 13.06 -1.93 -12.03
N CYS A 193 12.02 -2.75 -11.96
CA CYS A 193 11.88 -3.81 -10.97
C CYS A 193 12.40 -5.16 -11.49
N ARG A 194 12.84 -6.00 -10.57
CA ARG A 194 13.10 -7.42 -10.83
C ARG A 194 11.91 -8.23 -10.37
N ARG A 195 11.25 -8.93 -11.31
CA ARG A 195 10.17 -9.85 -10.95
C ARG A 195 10.71 -11.01 -10.13
N TRP A 196 10.04 -11.32 -9.02
CA TRP A 196 10.39 -12.46 -8.19
C TRP A 196 9.73 -13.73 -8.76
N SER A 197 10.51 -14.73 -9.10
CA SER A 197 10.04 -15.95 -9.79
C SER A 197 10.07 -17.22 -8.92
N GLY A 198 10.44 -17.12 -7.66
CA GLY A 198 10.56 -18.28 -6.76
C GLY A 198 11.71 -19.24 -7.08
N ARG A 199 12.33 -19.11 -8.24
CA ARG A 199 13.50 -19.93 -8.60
C ARG A 199 14.75 -19.35 -7.94
N LYS A 200 15.30 -20.04 -6.94
CA LYS A 200 16.73 -19.85 -6.62
C LYS A 200 17.49 -20.10 -7.93
N LYS A 201 18.29 -19.12 -8.41
CA LYS A 201 19.35 -19.44 -9.37
C LYS A 201 20.12 -20.60 -8.74
N ALA A 202 20.09 -21.77 -9.34
CA ALA A 202 21.00 -22.85 -8.99
C ALA A 202 22.39 -22.25 -9.18
N SER A 203 23.07 -21.96 -8.08
CA SER A 203 24.49 -21.66 -8.10
C SER A 203 25.14 -22.94 -8.60
N GLY A 204 25.61 -22.91 -9.85
CA GLY A 204 26.31 -24.01 -10.46
C GLY A 204 27.55 -24.35 -9.65
N ARG A 205 27.45 -25.44 -8.91
CA ARG A 205 28.49 -26.38 -8.53
C ARG A 205 27.81 -27.71 -8.23
N ALA A 206 27.51 -28.45 -9.28
CA ALA A 206 27.38 -29.91 -9.15
C ALA A 206 28.74 -30.42 -8.70
N LYS A 207 28.89 -30.67 -7.39
CA LYS A 207 29.94 -31.56 -6.92
C LYS A 207 29.44 -32.97 -7.22
N SER A 208 30.03 -33.56 -8.24
CA SER A 208 30.02 -35.00 -8.48
C SER A 208 30.36 -35.74 -7.17
N CYS A 209 29.39 -36.41 -6.60
CA CYS A 209 29.62 -37.34 -5.51
C CYS A 209 29.71 -38.72 -6.14
N CYS A 210 30.93 -39.21 -6.29
CA CYS A 210 31.22 -40.60 -6.68
C CYS A 210 30.55 -41.55 -5.71
N ILE A 211 29.78 -42.44 -6.27
CA ILE A 211 29.20 -43.63 -5.63
C ILE A 211 30.32 -44.59 -5.36
N TRP A 212 30.47 -45.06 -4.13
CA TRP A 212 31.14 -46.31 -3.81
C TRP A 212 30.10 -47.44 -3.72
N ARG A 213 30.50 -48.56 -4.29
CA ARG A 213 29.79 -49.85 -4.38
C ARG A 213 29.27 -50.36 -3.04
#